data_a74e99b482cfaae084d64b8ebcb8a440
#
_entry.id   a74e99b482cfaae084d64b8ebcb8a440
#
_cell.length_a   1.000
_cell.length_b   1.000
_cell.length_c   1.000
_cell.angle_alpha   90.00
_cell.angle_beta   90.00
_cell.angle_gamma   90.00
#
_symmetry.space_group_name_H-M   'P 1'
#
loop_
_entity.id
_entity.type
_entity.pdbx_description
1 polymer ?
#
loop_
_entity_poly.entity_id
_entity_poly.type
_entity_poly.pdbx_seq_one_letter_code
_entity_poly.pdbx_strand_id
1 'polypeptide(L)'
;ELYIEKYFKNPRHIEVQIMSGKNKTVHLGERDCSVQRRHQKLIEETPSPVLTEAQRKDLLEKTVLMVEKLNYEGAGTVEFIYENGKFYFLEMNTRVQVEHPVTEVQTGIDIVKEQLWIAFTGDTALKQSDIVPRGHSIECRINAENPALDFQPSPGVITVCHQPSGFRTRVDGSIFQGCKITPYYDSLIAKVICKGRNRTEAIQRTLRSLDEFVLEGIT
;
A
#
# COMPACT_ATOMS: atom_id res chain seq x y z
N GLU A 1 25.30 9.46 22.43
CA GLU A 1 24.50 8.32 22.88
C GLU A 1 24.53 7.22 21.84
N LEU A 2 24.60 5.98 22.26
CA LEU A 2 24.53 4.79 21.43
C LEU A 2 23.33 3.96 21.86
N TYR A 3 22.61 3.39 20.89
CA TYR A 3 21.59 2.39 21.13
C TYR A 3 21.80 1.18 20.22
N ILE A 4 21.34 0.02 20.62
CA ILE A 4 21.53 -1.23 19.90
C ILE A 4 20.16 -1.78 19.56
N GLU A 5 19.96 -2.11 18.27
CA GLU A 5 18.76 -2.76 17.77
C GLU A 5 19.11 -4.11 17.14
N LYS A 6 18.09 -4.96 17.03
CA LYS A 6 18.26 -6.23 16.33
C LYS A 6 18.44 -5.99 14.83
N TYR A 7 19.53 -6.50 14.27
CA TYR A 7 19.77 -6.49 12.83
C TYR A 7 19.08 -7.66 12.15
N PHE A 8 18.35 -7.38 11.07
CA PHE A 8 17.69 -8.36 10.22
C PHE A 8 18.44 -8.45 8.88
N LYS A 9 18.79 -9.68 8.45
CA LYS A 9 19.58 -9.90 7.23
C LYS A 9 18.74 -9.84 5.96
N ASN A 10 17.56 -10.48 5.99
CA ASN A 10 16.65 -10.59 4.84
C ASN A 10 15.21 -10.29 5.28
N PRO A 11 14.94 -9.09 5.78
CA PRO A 11 13.64 -8.74 6.31
C PRO A 11 12.62 -8.62 5.19
N ARG A 12 11.37 -9.01 5.49
CA ARG A 12 10.20 -8.61 4.74
C ARG A 12 9.46 -7.55 5.53
N HIS A 13 8.92 -6.59 4.81
CA HIS A 13 8.07 -5.55 5.37
C HIS A 13 6.61 -5.98 5.15
N ILE A 14 5.98 -6.42 6.21
CA ILE A 14 4.56 -6.85 6.21
C ILE A 14 3.77 -5.86 7.06
N GLU A 15 2.62 -5.47 6.58
CA GLU A 15 1.78 -4.50 7.29
C GLU A 15 0.31 -4.92 7.25
N VAL A 16 -0.45 -4.55 8.28
CA VAL A 16 -1.87 -4.90 8.42
C VAL A 16 -2.72 -3.64 8.40
N GLN A 17 -3.68 -3.59 7.48
CA GLN A 17 -4.66 -2.50 7.40
C GLN A 17 -5.76 -2.69 8.43
N ILE A 18 -5.99 -1.67 9.23
CA ILE A 18 -7.00 -1.63 10.28
C ILE A 18 -8.03 -0.55 10.00
N MET A 19 -9.29 -0.87 10.34
CA MET A 19 -10.39 0.10 10.50
C MET A 19 -10.96 -0.10 11.90
N SER A 20 -10.88 0.91 12.76
CA SER A 20 -11.24 0.81 14.18
C SER A 20 -12.20 1.91 14.58
N GLY A 21 -13.28 1.56 15.23
CA GLY A 21 -14.21 2.46 15.91
C GLY A 21 -14.23 2.19 17.41
N LYS A 22 -15.14 2.84 18.14
CA LYS A 22 -15.27 2.71 19.60
C LYS A 22 -15.59 1.29 20.08
N ASN A 23 -16.39 0.56 19.30
CA ASN A 23 -16.94 -0.70 19.75
C ASN A 23 -16.32 -1.92 19.06
N LYS A 24 -15.63 -1.70 17.94
CA LYS A 24 -15.03 -2.80 17.18
C LYS A 24 -13.89 -2.36 16.30
N THR A 25 -12.99 -3.30 16.09
CA THR A 25 -11.88 -3.20 15.14
C THR A 25 -11.99 -4.33 14.12
N VAL A 26 -11.75 -4.01 12.86
CA VAL A 26 -11.63 -5.00 11.78
C VAL A 26 -10.30 -4.82 11.05
N HIS A 27 -9.75 -5.91 10.52
CA HIS A 27 -8.62 -5.85 9.60
C HIS A 27 -9.10 -6.03 8.15
N LEU A 28 -8.42 -5.42 7.20
CA LEU A 28 -8.65 -5.56 5.77
C LEU A 28 -7.59 -6.44 5.08
N GLY A 29 -6.88 -7.27 5.86
CA GLY A 29 -5.78 -8.08 5.39
C GLY A 29 -4.43 -7.40 5.51
N GLU A 30 -3.40 -8.11 5.05
CA GLU A 30 -2.02 -7.62 5.07
C GLU A 30 -1.55 -7.23 3.66
N ARG A 31 -0.51 -6.40 3.64
CA ARG A 31 0.28 -6.06 2.45
C ARG A 31 1.74 -6.47 2.66
N ASP A 32 2.39 -6.82 1.56
CA ASP A 32 3.85 -7.00 1.48
C ASP A 32 4.44 -5.77 0.77
N CYS A 33 5.23 -5.01 1.49
CA CYS A 33 5.86 -3.77 1.03
C CYS A 33 7.38 -3.90 0.98
N SER A 34 7.89 -5.11 0.74
CA SER A 34 9.33 -5.40 0.82
C SER A 34 10.14 -4.87 -0.37
N VAL A 35 9.51 -4.56 -1.49
CA VAL A 35 10.20 -3.98 -2.65
C VAL A 35 10.39 -2.49 -2.43
N GLN A 36 11.60 -2.15 -2.01
CA GLN A 36 11.97 -0.79 -1.58
C GLN A 36 13.29 -0.36 -2.21
N ARG A 37 13.47 0.93 -2.33
CA ARG A 37 14.75 1.56 -2.63
C ARG A 37 15.05 2.60 -1.55
N ARG A 38 16.20 2.46 -0.85
CA ARG A 38 16.60 3.36 0.25
C ARG A 38 15.50 3.54 1.31
N HIS A 39 14.86 2.42 1.69
CA HIS A 39 13.74 2.37 2.65
C HIS A 39 12.46 3.08 2.18
N GLN A 40 12.34 3.43 0.90
CA GLN A 40 11.12 3.93 0.29
C GLN A 40 10.43 2.80 -0.47
N LYS A 41 9.16 2.55 -0.15
CA LYS A 41 8.31 1.55 -0.82
C LYS A 41 8.16 1.92 -2.31
N LEU A 42 8.28 0.94 -3.20
CA LEU A 42 8.14 1.10 -4.66
C LEU A 42 7.03 0.23 -5.23
N ILE A 43 6.90 -1.00 -4.72
CA ILE A 43 5.87 -1.94 -5.13
C ILE A 43 5.30 -2.58 -3.88
N GLU A 44 3.98 -2.59 -3.79
CA GLU A 44 3.21 -3.20 -2.73
C GLU A 44 2.27 -4.26 -3.30
N GLU A 45 2.11 -5.37 -2.61
CA GLU A 45 1.21 -6.44 -3.04
C GLU A 45 0.36 -6.99 -1.89
N THR A 46 -0.81 -7.50 -2.21
CA THR A 46 -1.68 -8.21 -1.28
C THR A 46 -2.40 -9.39 -1.98
N PRO A 47 -2.50 -10.55 -1.33
CA PRO A 47 -1.88 -10.94 -0.05
C PRO A 47 -0.36 -11.16 -0.21
N SER A 48 0.38 -11.16 0.91
CA SER A 48 1.81 -11.48 0.90
C SER A 48 2.05 -12.90 0.39
N PRO A 49 2.97 -13.08 -0.59
CA PRO A 49 3.25 -14.39 -1.17
C PRO A 49 4.09 -15.30 -0.25
N VAL A 50 4.63 -14.77 0.85
CA VAL A 50 5.54 -15.52 1.74
C VAL A 50 4.87 -16.02 3.00
N LEU A 51 3.66 -15.57 3.31
CA LEU A 51 2.94 -15.99 4.50
C LEU A 51 2.07 -17.23 4.21
N THR A 52 2.14 -18.19 5.12
CA THR A 52 1.14 -19.27 5.19
C THR A 52 -0.18 -18.73 5.74
N GLU A 53 -1.29 -19.42 5.45
CA GLU A 53 -2.60 -19.03 5.99
C GLU A 53 -2.62 -18.98 7.53
N ALA A 54 -1.92 -19.89 8.19
CA ALA A 54 -1.82 -19.91 9.64
C ALA A 54 -1.07 -18.68 10.18
N GLN A 55 0.04 -18.29 9.54
CA GLN A 55 0.79 -17.10 9.92
C GLN A 55 0.00 -15.82 9.67
N ARG A 56 -0.70 -15.74 8.52
CA ARG A 56 -1.58 -14.62 8.19
C ARG A 56 -2.65 -14.46 9.25
N LYS A 57 -3.38 -15.54 9.55
CA LYS A 57 -4.44 -15.51 10.56
C LYS A 57 -3.92 -15.05 11.92
N ASP A 58 -2.83 -15.63 12.41
CA ASP A 58 -2.22 -15.28 13.70
C ASP A 58 -1.81 -13.79 13.74
N LEU A 59 -1.19 -13.29 12.67
CA LEU A 59 -0.80 -11.87 12.55
C LEU A 59 -2.02 -10.95 12.62
N LEU A 60 -3.05 -11.23 11.82
CA LEU A 60 -4.24 -10.39 11.71
C LEU A 60 -5.02 -10.35 13.04
N GLU A 61 -5.24 -11.50 13.68
CA GLU A 61 -5.92 -11.58 14.98
C GLU A 61 -5.16 -10.83 16.08
N LYS A 62 -3.85 -11.01 16.17
CA LYS A 62 -3.01 -10.31 17.16
C LYS A 62 -2.99 -8.79 16.92
N THR A 63 -2.98 -8.37 15.67
CA THR A 63 -3.01 -6.95 15.32
C THR A 63 -4.33 -6.31 15.76
N VAL A 64 -5.47 -6.96 15.51
CA VAL A 64 -6.78 -6.47 15.97
C VAL A 64 -6.79 -6.34 17.51
N LEU A 65 -6.38 -7.38 18.24
CA LEU A 65 -6.31 -7.35 19.69
C LEU A 65 -5.41 -6.24 20.24
N MET A 66 -4.30 -5.97 19.56
CA MET A 66 -3.40 -4.88 19.96
C MET A 66 -4.08 -3.51 19.77
N VAL A 67 -4.73 -3.29 18.64
CA VAL A 67 -5.39 -2.03 18.31
C VAL A 67 -6.58 -1.76 19.23
N GLU A 68 -7.36 -2.80 19.57
CA GLU A 68 -8.47 -2.71 20.52
C GLU A 68 -7.98 -2.28 21.91
N LYS A 69 -6.85 -2.85 22.39
CA LYS A 69 -6.25 -2.45 23.68
C LYS A 69 -5.75 -1.01 23.72
N LEU A 70 -5.41 -0.45 22.56
CA LEU A 70 -5.01 0.96 22.43
C LEU A 70 -6.20 1.91 22.36
N ASN A 71 -7.43 1.42 22.25
CA ASN A 71 -8.63 2.20 21.99
C ASN A 71 -8.46 3.15 20.80
N TYR A 72 -7.81 2.65 19.73
CA TYR A 72 -7.57 3.46 18.53
C TYR A 72 -8.88 3.64 17.74
N GLU A 73 -9.10 4.85 17.19
CA GLU A 73 -10.22 5.15 16.32
C GLU A 73 -9.72 5.71 14.97
N GLY A 74 -10.18 5.14 13.86
CA GLY A 74 -9.87 5.56 12.50
C GLY A 74 -9.26 4.47 11.63
N ALA A 75 -8.76 4.90 10.47
CA ALA A 75 -7.94 4.07 9.60
C ALA A 75 -6.50 4.06 10.10
N GLY A 76 -5.90 2.88 10.23
CA GLY A 76 -4.52 2.73 10.65
C GLY A 76 -3.85 1.54 9.98
N THR A 77 -2.53 1.55 10.02
CA THR A 77 -1.71 0.44 9.52
C THR A 77 -0.66 0.08 10.55
N VAL A 78 -0.57 -1.19 10.89
CA VAL A 78 0.46 -1.71 11.79
C VAL A 78 1.53 -2.40 10.96
N GLU A 79 2.76 -1.94 11.07
CA GLU A 79 3.91 -2.42 10.31
C GLU A 79 4.76 -3.39 11.11
N PHE A 80 5.23 -4.43 10.43
CA PHE A 80 6.06 -5.49 11.01
C PHE A 80 7.24 -5.82 10.11
N ILE A 81 8.35 -6.16 10.73
CA ILE A 81 9.44 -6.90 10.08
C ILE A 81 9.14 -8.39 10.23
N TYR A 82 9.14 -9.10 9.10
CA TYR A 82 9.01 -10.55 9.07
C TYR A 82 10.32 -11.19 8.63
N GLU A 83 10.86 -12.07 9.47
CA GLU A 83 12.05 -12.86 9.14
C GLU A 83 12.00 -14.23 9.84
N ASN A 84 12.35 -15.28 9.12
CA ASN A 84 12.44 -16.65 9.65
C ASN A 84 11.17 -17.12 10.40
N GLY A 85 10.00 -16.81 9.86
CA GLY A 85 8.72 -17.23 10.43
C GLY A 85 8.23 -16.40 11.61
N LYS A 86 8.91 -15.31 11.95
CA LYS A 86 8.57 -14.46 13.11
C LYS A 86 8.27 -13.04 12.66
N PHE A 87 7.28 -12.44 13.34
CA PHE A 87 6.94 -11.03 13.19
C PHE A 87 7.51 -10.22 14.33
N TYR A 88 8.03 -9.05 13.99
CA TYR A 88 8.53 -8.06 14.92
C TYR A 88 7.82 -6.76 14.64
N PHE A 89 7.13 -6.23 15.65
CA PHE A 89 6.47 -4.93 15.55
C PHE A 89 7.49 -3.84 15.20
N LEU A 90 7.15 -3.01 14.22
CA LEU A 90 7.97 -1.87 13.82
C LEU A 90 7.33 -0.56 14.29
N GLU A 91 6.16 -0.24 13.76
CA GLU A 91 5.40 0.96 14.10
C GLU A 91 3.91 0.82 13.78
N MET A 92 3.12 1.80 14.21
CA MET A 92 1.75 1.98 13.78
C MET A 92 1.58 3.36 13.13
N ASN A 93 1.13 3.37 11.88
CA ASN A 93 0.75 4.58 11.19
C ASN A 93 -0.73 4.88 11.42
N THR A 94 -1.00 5.99 12.12
CA THR A 94 -2.35 6.41 12.51
C THR A 94 -3.02 7.30 11.45
N ARG A 95 -2.93 6.88 10.22
CA ARG A 95 -3.43 7.56 9.02
C ARG A 95 -3.63 6.58 7.87
N VAL A 96 -4.30 7.02 6.82
CA VAL A 96 -4.27 6.33 5.52
C VAL A 96 -2.86 6.42 4.92
N GLN A 97 -2.40 5.35 4.28
CA GLN A 97 -1.09 5.30 3.61
C GLN A 97 -1.22 5.36 2.09
N VAL A 98 -0.10 5.60 1.41
CA VAL A 98 -0.04 5.67 -0.06
C VAL A 98 -0.57 4.39 -0.70
N GLU A 99 -0.22 3.24 -0.14
CA GLU A 99 -0.50 1.88 -0.61
C GLU A 99 -1.88 1.31 -0.25
N HIS A 100 -2.78 2.13 0.35
CA HIS A 100 -4.14 1.68 0.66
C HIS A 100 -4.92 1.16 -0.56
N PRO A 101 -4.72 1.68 -1.79
CA PRO A 101 -5.49 1.23 -2.94
C PRO A 101 -5.32 -0.25 -3.27
N VAL A 102 -4.18 -0.87 -2.97
CA VAL A 102 -3.99 -2.30 -3.23
C VAL A 102 -4.95 -3.15 -2.37
N THR A 103 -5.21 -2.72 -1.15
CA THR A 103 -6.20 -3.33 -0.24
C THR A 103 -7.63 -3.04 -0.68
N GLU A 104 -7.93 -1.80 -1.10
CA GLU A 104 -9.26 -1.44 -1.61
C GLU A 104 -9.66 -2.29 -2.82
N VAL A 105 -8.74 -2.43 -3.77
CA VAL A 105 -8.99 -3.22 -4.99
C VAL A 105 -9.19 -4.69 -4.66
N GLN A 106 -8.50 -5.23 -3.66
CA GLN A 106 -8.64 -6.63 -3.25
C GLN A 106 -9.95 -6.89 -2.50
N THR A 107 -10.32 -6.02 -1.57
CA THR A 107 -11.47 -6.18 -0.67
C THR A 107 -12.77 -5.60 -1.22
N GLY A 108 -12.69 -4.58 -2.07
CA GLY A 108 -13.83 -3.79 -2.53
C GLY A 108 -14.30 -2.74 -1.51
N ILE A 109 -13.50 -2.46 -0.47
CA ILE A 109 -13.83 -1.49 0.59
C ILE A 109 -13.10 -0.19 0.30
N ASP A 110 -13.81 0.92 0.28
CA ASP A 110 -13.28 2.28 0.18
C ASP A 110 -12.81 2.73 1.57
N ILE A 111 -11.49 2.68 1.79
CA ILE A 111 -10.86 2.97 3.09
C ILE A 111 -11.03 4.43 3.48
N VAL A 112 -10.94 5.35 2.53
CA VAL A 112 -11.09 6.80 2.80
C VAL A 112 -12.53 7.11 3.20
N LYS A 113 -13.50 6.53 2.52
CA LYS A 113 -14.92 6.66 2.89
C LYS A 113 -15.18 6.11 4.30
N GLU A 114 -14.66 4.93 4.61
CA GLU A 114 -14.79 4.34 5.96
C GLU A 114 -14.12 5.19 7.03
N GLN A 115 -12.95 5.76 6.75
CA GLN A 115 -12.28 6.68 7.67
C GLN A 115 -13.15 7.90 8.00
N LEU A 116 -13.77 8.50 6.98
CA LEU A 116 -14.72 9.60 7.16
C LEU A 116 -15.97 9.16 7.93
N TRP A 117 -16.47 7.97 7.66
CA TRP A 117 -17.61 7.39 8.36
C TRP A 117 -17.32 7.20 9.85
N ILE A 118 -16.17 6.63 10.19
CA ILE A 118 -15.74 6.45 11.58
C ILE A 118 -15.60 7.82 12.27
N ALA A 119 -14.98 8.80 11.62
CA ALA A 119 -14.84 10.15 12.18
C ALA A 119 -16.19 10.83 12.44
N PHE A 120 -17.19 10.56 11.63
CA PHE A 120 -18.53 11.14 11.77
C PHE A 120 -19.39 10.42 12.80
N THR A 121 -19.34 9.07 12.84
CA THR A 121 -20.24 8.24 13.66
C THR A 121 -19.60 7.74 14.96
N GLY A 122 -18.28 7.74 15.03
CA GLY A 122 -17.49 7.15 16.11
C GLY A 122 -17.33 5.63 15.99
N ASP A 123 -17.85 4.98 14.94
CA ASP A 123 -17.70 3.52 14.76
C ASP A 123 -17.70 3.11 13.29
N THR A 124 -17.16 1.93 13.00
CA THR A 124 -17.19 1.36 11.64
C THR A 124 -18.48 0.57 11.41
N ALA A 125 -19.04 0.68 10.21
CA ALA A 125 -20.16 -0.15 9.76
C ALA A 125 -19.72 -1.58 9.38
N LEU A 126 -18.43 -1.79 9.11
CA LEU A 126 -17.89 -3.05 8.63
C LEU A 126 -17.98 -4.15 9.69
N LYS A 127 -18.24 -5.38 9.22
CA LYS A 127 -18.08 -6.61 10.02
C LYS A 127 -16.95 -7.43 9.43
N GLN A 128 -16.15 -8.07 10.27
CA GLN A 128 -15.04 -8.91 9.79
C GLN A 128 -15.50 -10.00 8.82
N SER A 129 -16.71 -10.55 9.03
CA SER A 129 -17.32 -11.56 8.15
C SER A 129 -17.61 -11.09 6.73
N ASP A 130 -17.78 -9.78 6.54
CA ASP A 130 -18.17 -9.19 5.26
C ASP A 130 -16.92 -8.84 4.41
N ILE A 131 -15.76 -8.88 5.03
CA ILE A 131 -14.48 -8.59 4.39
C ILE A 131 -13.93 -9.87 3.76
N VAL A 132 -14.12 -10.02 2.46
CA VAL A 132 -13.71 -11.19 1.69
C VAL A 132 -12.68 -10.79 0.64
N PRO A 133 -11.38 -10.87 0.95
CA PRO A 133 -10.33 -10.61 -0.02
C PRO A 133 -10.42 -11.57 -1.21
N ARG A 134 -10.28 -11.06 -2.44
CA ARG A 134 -10.39 -11.87 -3.66
C ARG A 134 -9.27 -11.58 -4.62
N GLY A 135 -8.58 -12.63 -5.07
CA GLY A 135 -7.50 -12.53 -6.04
C GLY A 135 -6.23 -11.94 -5.43
N HIS A 136 -5.42 -11.32 -6.27
CA HIS A 136 -4.15 -10.72 -5.91
C HIS A 136 -4.06 -9.32 -6.52
N SER A 137 -3.59 -8.35 -5.76
CA SER A 137 -3.43 -6.96 -6.22
C SER A 137 -1.99 -6.50 -6.05
N ILE A 138 -1.50 -5.71 -7.01
CA ILE A 138 -0.16 -5.13 -6.99
C ILE A 138 -0.30 -3.64 -7.28
N GLU A 139 0.37 -2.80 -6.51
CA GLU A 139 0.53 -1.37 -6.75
C GLU A 139 1.98 -1.10 -7.10
N CYS A 140 2.20 -0.26 -8.11
CA CYS A 140 3.51 0.29 -8.46
C CYS A 140 3.46 1.81 -8.34
N ARG A 141 4.41 2.39 -7.62
CA ARG A 141 4.57 3.84 -7.52
C ARG A 141 5.29 4.37 -8.77
N ILE A 142 4.74 5.42 -9.36
CA ILE A 142 5.35 6.15 -10.48
C ILE A 142 5.95 7.43 -9.92
N ASN A 143 7.26 7.52 -9.99
CA ASN A 143 8.02 8.63 -9.42
C ASN A 143 8.70 9.45 -10.52
N ALA A 144 8.64 10.78 -10.40
CA ALA A 144 9.40 11.71 -11.25
C ALA A 144 10.85 11.78 -10.75
N GLU A 145 11.66 10.80 -11.11
CA GLU A 145 13.05 10.63 -10.69
C GLU A 145 13.91 10.20 -11.88
N ASN A 146 15.15 10.72 -11.93
CA ASN A 146 16.08 10.38 -12.99
C ASN A 146 17.05 9.25 -12.56
N PRO A 147 16.90 8.03 -13.09
CA PRO A 147 17.78 6.91 -12.77
C PRO A 147 19.26 7.15 -13.09
N ALA A 148 19.55 7.93 -14.15
CA ALA A 148 20.92 8.25 -14.55
C ALA A 148 21.63 9.19 -13.55
N LEU A 149 20.86 9.93 -12.74
CA LEU A 149 21.35 10.83 -11.69
C LEU A 149 21.05 10.27 -10.29
N ASP A 150 21.18 8.96 -10.12
CA ASP A 150 20.98 8.28 -8.84
C ASP A 150 19.58 8.55 -8.24
N PHE A 151 18.56 8.57 -9.10
CA PHE A 151 17.16 8.79 -8.74
C PHE A 151 16.87 10.14 -8.08
N GLN A 152 17.62 11.18 -8.46
CA GLN A 152 17.26 12.53 -8.04
C GLN A 152 15.90 12.94 -8.60
N PRO A 153 15.12 13.77 -7.87
CA PRO A 153 13.87 14.31 -8.39
C PRO A 153 14.04 14.95 -9.78
N SER A 154 13.12 14.66 -10.68
CA SER A 154 13.10 15.17 -12.06
C SER A 154 11.94 16.14 -12.26
N PRO A 155 12.07 17.43 -11.83
CA PRO A 155 11.03 18.43 -12.07
C PRO A 155 10.99 18.80 -13.55
N GLY A 156 9.81 19.18 -14.03
CA GLY A 156 9.64 19.56 -15.44
C GLY A 156 8.17 19.76 -15.79
N VAL A 157 7.88 19.89 -17.07
CA VAL A 157 6.52 19.96 -17.59
C VAL A 157 6.26 18.69 -18.37
N ILE A 158 5.19 17.98 -18.02
CA ILE A 158 4.76 16.79 -18.74
C ILE A 158 4.23 17.19 -20.12
N THR A 159 4.92 16.79 -21.17
CA THR A 159 4.55 17.11 -22.55
C THR A 159 3.66 16.05 -23.18
N VAL A 160 3.81 14.79 -22.76
CA VAL A 160 2.91 13.67 -23.11
C VAL A 160 2.53 12.94 -21.85
N CYS A 161 1.25 12.62 -21.69
CA CYS A 161 0.73 11.83 -20.58
C CYS A 161 -0.30 10.82 -21.09
N HIS A 162 0.09 9.55 -21.15
CA HIS A 162 -0.81 8.45 -21.43
C HIS A 162 -0.82 7.48 -20.25
N GLN A 163 -1.96 7.39 -19.56
CA GLN A 163 -2.12 6.50 -18.44
C GLN A 163 -2.79 5.20 -18.89
N PRO A 164 -2.32 4.03 -18.39
CA PRO A 164 -2.93 2.75 -18.73
C PRO A 164 -4.36 2.67 -18.20
N SER A 165 -5.18 1.90 -18.90
CA SER A 165 -6.59 1.71 -18.55
C SER A 165 -7.04 0.28 -18.80
N GLY A 166 -8.32 0.02 -18.52
CA GLY A 166 -8.97 -1.25 -18.83
C GLY A 166 -9.35 -2.05 -17.59
N PHE A 167 -9.84 -3.27 -17.84
CA PHE A 167 -10.40 -4.12 -16.79
C PHE A 167 -9.38 -4.47 -15.70
N ARG A 168 -9.72 -4.14 -14.44
CA ARG A 168 -8.88 -4.38 -13.25
C ARG A 168 -7.55 -3.63 -13.24
N THR A 169 -7.48 -2.50 -13.95
CA THR A 169 -6.40 -1.52 -13.85
C THR A 169 -6.99 -0.24 -13.29
N ARG A 170 -6.35 0.30 -12.25
CA ARG A 170 -6.66 1.59 -11.62
C ARG A 170 -5.40 2.43 -11.62
N VAL A 171 -5.55 3.71 -11.94
CA VAL A 171 -4.47 4.69 -11.81
C VAL A 171 -4.93 5.81 -10.89
N ASP A 172 -4.20 6.02 -9.81
CA ASP A 172 -4.41 7.16 -8.91
C ASP A 172 -3.27 8.15 -9.11
N GLY A 173 -3.59 9.33 -9.59
CA GLY A 173 -2.59 10.37 -9.85
C GLY A 173 -3.23 11.71 -10.15
N SER A 174 -2.43 12.78 -10.09
CA SER A 174 -2.85 14.14 -10.40
C SER A 174 -2.21 14.69 -11.69
N ILE A 175 -1.53 13.83 -12.45
CA ILE A 175 -0.78 14.21 -13.64
C ILE A 175 -1.64 14.25 -14.90
N PHE A 176 -1.33 15.21 -15.76
CA PHE A 176 -1.94 15.38 -17.08
C PHE A 176 -0.96 16.11 -18.01
N GLN A 177 -1.20 16.08 -19.29
CA GLN A 177 -0.41 16.82 -20.27
C GLN A 177 -0.44 18.32 -19.96
N GLY A 178 0.74 18.95 -19.86
CA GLY A 178 0.91 20.34 -19.44
C GLY A 178 1.08 20.53 -17.92
N CYS A 179 0.92 19.49 -17.12
CA CYS A 179 1.15 19.56 -15.67
C CYS A 179 2.63 19.83 -15.38
N LYS A 180 2.88 20.73 -14.42
CA LYS A 180 4.23 21.06 -13.94
C LYS A 180 4.55 20.27 -12.68
N ILE A 181 5.55 19.42 -12.76
CA ILE A 181 6.14 18.73 -11.61
C ILE A 181 7.16 19.68 -10.96
N THR A 182 6.98 19.94 -9.66
CA THR A 182 7.82 20.87 -8.90
C THR A 182 8.76 20.12 -7.96
N PRO A 183 9.90 20.70 -7.57
CA PRO A 183 10.83 20.07 -6.63
C PRO A 183 10.43 20.24 -5.15
N TYR A 184 9.27 20.81 -4.84
CA TYR A 184 8.86 21.16 -3.48
C TYR A 184 8.11 20.05 -2.74
N TYR A 185 7.73 18.99 -3.45
CA TYR A 185 6.98 17.85 -2.93
C TYR A 185 7.74 16.56 -3.23
N ASP A 186 7.22 15.45 -2.68
CA ASP A 186 7.68 14.11 -3.02
C ASP A 186 7.62 13.85 -4.53
N SER A 187 8.52 12.98 -5.00
CA SER A 187 8.60 12.59 -6.43
C SER A 187 7.42 11.74 -6.91
N LEU A 188 6.60 11.20 -6.01
CA LEU A 188 5.44 10.38 -6.35
C LEU A 188 4.40 11.19 -7.15
N ILE A 189 4.15 10.77 -8.38
CA ILE A 189 3.22 11.45 -9.30
C ILE A 189 1.99 10.64 -9.66
N ALA A 190 2.08 9.32 -9.59
CA ALA A 190 0.96 8.42 -9.81
C ALA A 190 1.21 7.05 -9.15
N LYS A 191 0.14 6.25 -9.04
CA LYS A 191 0.17 4.85 -8.64
C LYS A 191 -0.60 4.05 -9.68
N VAL A 192 -0.03 2.93 -10.10
CA VAL A 192 -0.71 1.96 -10.98
C VAL A 192 -1.07 0.74 -10.15
N ILE A 193 -2.34 0.45 -10.02
CA ILE A 193 -2.86 -0.66 -9.23
C ILE A 193 -3.53 -1.68 -10.14
N CYS A 194 -3.04 -2.90 -10.15
CA CYS A 194 -3.56 -3.98 -10.96
C CYS A 194 -4.03 -5.16 -10.14
N LYS A 195 -5.15 -5.77 -10.54
CA LYS A 195 -5.71 -6.95 -9.89
C LYS A 195 -5.77 -8.14 -10.84
N GLY A 196 -5.34 -9.31 -10.37
CA GLY A 196 -5.48 -10.61 -11.02
C GLY A 196 -6.34 -11.57 -10.19
N ARG A 197 -6.76 -12.67 -10.80
CA ARG A 197 -7.38 -13.80 -10.08
C ARG A 197 -6.38 -14.49 -9.16
N ASN A 198 -5.10 -14.39 -9.52
CA ASN A 198 -3.95 -14.89 -8.77
C ASN A 198 -2.75 -13.95 -9.01
N ARG A 199 -1.63 -14.22 -8.30
CA ARG A 199 -0.42 -13.40 -8.36
C ARG A 199 0.17 -13.31 -9.77
N THR A 200 0.24 -14.42 -10.52
CA THR A 200 0.78 -14.44 -11.88
C THR A 200 -0.02 -13.53 -12.81
N GLU A 201 -1.35 -13.59 -12.77
CA GLU A 201 -2.19 -12.72 -13.58
C GLU A 201 -2.05 -11.24 -13.16
N ALA A 202 -1.93 -10.96 -11.85
CA ALA A 202 -1.69 -9.60 -11.38
C ALA A 202 -0.36 -9.05 -11.90
N ILE A 203 0.73 -9.83 -11.84
CA ILE A 203 2.04 -9.46 -12.39
C ILE A 203 1.96 -9.17 -13.89
N GLN A 204 1.37 -10.07 -14.68
CA GLN A 204 1.24 -9.89 -16.13
C GLN A 204 0.47 -8.61 -16.49
N ARG A 205 -0.61 -8.34 -15.74
CA ARG A 205 -1.40 -7.12 -15.92
C ARG A 205 -0.63 -5.87 -15.54
N THR A 206 0.12 -5.93 -14.44
CA THR A 206 0.98 -4.83 -14.00
C THR A 206 2.05 -4.51 -15.04
N LEU A 207 2.75 -5.52 -15.56
CA LEU A 207 3.75 -5.34 -16.61
C LEU A 207 3.14 -4.67 -17.85
N ARG A 208 2.02 -5.19 -18.36
CA ARG A 208 1.32 -4.57 -19.49
C ARG A 208 0.95 -3.11 -19.19
N SER A 209 0.42 -2.83 -17.98
CA SER A 209 0.02 -1.48 -17.63
C SER A 209 1.21 -0.53 -17.52
N LEU A 210 2.37 -1.01 -17.07
CA LEU A 210 3.59 -0.21 -17.04
C LEU A 210 4.12 0.05 -18.45
N ASP A 211 4.05 -0.92 -19.37
CA ASP A 211 4.44 -0.76 -20.77
C ASP A 211 3.54 0.26 -21.52
N GLU A 212 2.26 0.34 -21.13
CA GLU A 212 1.30 1.31 -21.67
C GLU A 212 1.45 2.72 -21.07
N PHE A 213 2.15 2.86 -19.95
CA PHE A 213 2.29 4.13 -19.26
C PHE A 213 3.36 5.00 -19.93
N VAL A 214 2.95 6.06 -20.62
CA VAL A 214 3.87 6.95 -21.34
C VAL A 214 3.85 8.33 -20.71
N LEU A 215 5.03 8.79 -20.31
CA LEU A 215 5.28 10.14 -19.82
C LEU A 215 6.49 10.72 -20.54
N GLU A 216 6.34 11.95 -21.05
CA GLU A 216 7.44 12.69 -21.64
C GLU A 216 7.54 14.10 -21.02
N GLY A 217 8.72 14.72 -21.13
CA GLY A 217 8.99 16.06 -20.59
C GLY A 217 9.60 16.05 -19.17
N ILE A 218 9.66 14.87 -18.54
CA ILE A 218 10.43 14.58 -17.32
C ILE A 218 11.28 13.33 -17.58
N THR A 219 12.40 13.20 -16.89
CA THR A 219 13.32 12.03 -16.99
C THR A 219 13.23 11.19 -15.76
#